data_897ad2b757748bcaf6495097c079ee55
#
_entry.id   897ad2b757748bcaf6495097c079ee55
#
_cell.length_a   1.000
_cell.length_b   1.000
_cell.length_c   1.000
_cell.angle_alpha   90.00
_cell.angle_beta   90.00
_cell.angle_gamma   90.00
#
_symmetry.space_group_name_H-M   'P 1'
#
loop_
_entity.id
_entity.type
_entity.pdbx_description
1 polymer ?
#
loop_
_entity_poly.entity_id
_entity_poly.type
_entity_poly.pdbx_seq_one_letter_code
_entity_poly.pdbx_strand_id
1 'polypeptide(L)'
;MKEKNKTLSYGTQSITTTLLVLAIVGIVNFLAVQYPKKIDLTKNKINTLSAQTIGVVKSLKEPIKATAFVKGEQREQVRAIFANYQALNPKFSVEYVDPDKEPARTQQAGVKALGTIVLTSPQREARIDTLTEEKLTNELIKLSRNTSVIICWFTTHGEKNPKTSGQEGYDSAAKALANQSYEILPVDLITSGKIPEACSAIVIMGPTQAFFPQESKIISEYLKNGGRAMIALDINVRNNPLDPAPEMVAIVKEWSIEPQAALVIDPVSRVLNYEPTMPLIATFSKESSITKTLQKNSLFPLTRPMTITQNIPPSLKLHWLLQTTPNSWGETNMKSLVKGEVAFENGDFRGPVYVAVSAEGKLNPEAPRDSRIVVFGTSNFASNQFIRFGNNLDLFANAVSWVVNDESLISIRTNADAGGLIQLSQSQGTIIFFITVVIAPLLTLIAGIAIWVLRRKL
;
A
#
# COMPACT_ATOMS: atom_id res chain seq x y z
N MET A 1 9.61 36.04 70.36
CA MET A 1 10.42 36.50 69.22
C MET A 1 10.85 35.38 68.27
N LYS A 2 10.91 34.10 68.66
CA LYS A 2 11.31 32.97 67.78
C LYS A 2 10.25 32.50 66.81
N GLU A 3 8.96 32.70 67.04
CA GLU A 3 7.89 32.26 66.12
C GLU A 3 7.68 33.18 64.88
N LYS A 4 7.90 34.50 65.08
CA LYS A 4 7.76 35.47 63.95
C LYS A 4 8.79 35.26 62.82
N ASN A 5 9.98 34.73 63.18
CA ASN A 5 11.02 34.46 62.21
C ASN A 5 10.78 33.18 61.37
N LYS A 6 10.03 32.18 61.89
CA LYS A 6 9.68 30.97 61.18
C LYS A 6 8.62 31.23 60.13
N THR A 7 7.57 32.00 60.40
CA THR A 7 6.52 32.36 59.45
C THR A 7 7.02 33.21 58.29
N LEU A 8 7.97 34.14 58.58
CA LEU A 8 8.63 34.90 57.50
C LEU A 8 9.51 34.00 56.58
N SER A 9 10.25 33.06 57.19
CA SER A 9 11.07 32.11 56.44
C SER A 9 10.23 31.16 55.52
N TYR A 10 9.10 30.68 56.05
CA TYR A 10 8.19 29.84 55.25
C TYR A 10 7.49 30.62 54.11
N GLY A 11 7.13 31.89 54.36
CA GLY A 11 6.55 32.77 53.37
C GLY A 11 7.51 33.08 52.22
N THR A 12 8.75 33.44 52.52
CA THR A 12 9.78 33.69 51.49
C THR A 12 10.14 32.43 50.74
N GLN A 13 10.24 31.28 51.41
CA GLN A 13 10.52 30.00 50.75
C GLN A 13 9.40 29.58 49.80
N SER A 14 8.12 29.79 50.17
CA SER A 14 6.96 29.53 49.31
C SER A 14 6.94 30.45 48.09
N ILE A 15 7.22 31.74 48.23
CA ILE A 15 7.29 32.70 47.12
C ILE A 15 8.42 32.31 46.14
N THR A 16 9.62 31.99 46.70
CA THR A 16 10.76 31.59 45.86
C THR A 16 10.47 30.32 45.06
N THR A 17 9.85 29.31 45.69
CA THR A 17 9.45 28.08 45.03
C THR A 17 8.41 28.33 43.92
N THR A 18 7.42 29.19 44.20
CA THR A 18 6.41 29.56 43.21
C THR A 18 7.01 30.27 41.98
N LEU A 19 7.92 31.21 42.21
CA LEU A 19 8.65 31.91 41.16
C LEU A 19 9.52 30.95 40.33
N LEU A 20 10.17 30.01 40.97
CA LEU A 20 11.00 29.00 40.30
C LEU A 20 10.15 28.06 39.42
N VAL A 21 8.98 27.63 39.90
CA VAL A 21 8.02 26.83 39.13
C VAL A 21 7.51 27.63 37.92
N LEU A 22 7.14 28.89 38.10
CA LEU A 22 6.69 29.75 36.99
C LEU A 22 7.80 29.96 35.96
N ALA A 23 9.06 30.13 36.39
CA ALA A 23 10.20 30.22 35.47
C ALA A 23 10.42 28.92 34.68
N ILE A 24 10.33 27.75 35.34
CA ILE A 24 10.43 26.44 34.65
C ILE A 24 9.30 26.28 33.64
N VAL A 25 8.05 26.59 34.00
CA VAL A 25 6.91 26.52 33.10
C VAL A 25 7.11 27.47 31.90
N GLY A 26 7.62 28.68 32.16
CA GLY A 26 7.95 29.63 31.10
C GLY A 26 9.03 29.10 30.12
N ILE A 27 10.10 28.52 30.67
CA ILE A 27 11.19 27.92 29.87
C ILE A 27 10.67 26.71 29.06
N VAL A 28 9.90 25.82 29.70
CA VAL A 28 9.32 24.65 29.00
C VAL A 28 8.37 25.08 27.86
N ASN A 29 7.53 26.09 28.12
CA ASN A 29 6.64 26.65 27.11
C ASN A 29 7.43 27.31 25.97
N PHE A 30 8.46 28.08 26.27
CA PHE A 30 9.36 28.67 25.26
C PHE A 30 10.04 27.60 24.41
N LEU A 31 10.60 26.57 25.03
CA LEU A 31 11.23 25.45 24.30
C LEU A 31 10.21 24.68 23.46
N ALA A 32 8.99 24.45 23.96
CA ALA A 32 7.93 23.76 23.22
C ALA A 32 7.47 24.56 21.99
N VAL A 33 7.48 25.90 22.05
CA VAL A 33 7.17 26.77 20.90
C VAL A 33 8.33 26.81 19.91
N GLN A 34 9.57 26.82 20.39
CA GLN A 34 10.76 26.94 19.54
C GLN A 34 11.12 25.60 18.86
N TYR A 35 10.79 24.47 19.46
CA TYR A 35 11.05 23.11 18.97
C TYR A 35 9.76 22.28 18.88
N PRO A 36 8.80 22.64 18.01
CA PRO A 36 7.52 21.95 17.92
C PRO A 36 7.71 20.54 17.35
N LYS A 37 7.93 19.54 18.18
CA LYS A 37 7.76 18.13 17.81
C LYS A 37 6.27 17.82 17.75
N LYS A 38 5.72 17.84 16.54
CA LYS A 38 4.33 17.37 16.32
C LYS A 38 4.32 15.84 16.39
N ILE A 39 3.68 15.27 17.39
CA ILE A 39 3.43 13.84 17.49
C ILE A 39 1.99 13.62 17.06
N ASP A 40 1.80 12.90 15.95
CA ASP A 40 0.48 12.52 15.50
C ASP A 40 -0.02 11.32 16.31
N LEU A 41 -0.96 11.59 17.22
CA LEU A 41 -1.58 10.59 18.10
C LEU A 41 -2.80 9.90 17.45
N THR A 42 -3.16 10.30 16.23
CA THR A 42 -4.28 9.67 15.54
C THR A 42 -3.91 8.24 15.12
N LYS A 43 -4.85 7.31 15.28
CA LYS A 43 -4.66 5.88 14.96
C LYS A 43 -4.15 5.64 13.53
N ASN A 44 -4.57 6.48 12.60
CA ASN A 44 -4.22 6.39 11.18
C ASN A 44 -3.21 7.45 10.74
N LYS A 45 -2.61 8.20 11.68
CA LYS A 45 -1.64 9.27 11.39
C LYS A 45 -2.12 10.23 10.29
N ILE A 46 -3.39 10.64 10.35
CA ILE A 46 -4.05 11.47 9.32
C ILE A 46 -3.42 12.86 9.15
N ASN A 47 -2.67 13.34 10.14
CA ASN A 47 -1.94 14.61 10.09
C ASN A 47 -0.49 14.46 9.65
N THR A 48 -0.05 13.23 9.31
CA THR A 48 1.30 12.94 8.83
C THR A 48 1.23 12.46 7.40
N LEU A 49 2.14 12.93 6.55
CA LEU A 49 2.21 12.45 5.17
C LEU A 49 2.50 10.95 5.14
N SER A 50 1.89 10.24 4.19
CA SER A 50 2.12 8.83 3.96
C SER A 50 3.59 8.54 3.65
N ALA A 51 4.05 7.35 3.94
CA ALA A 51 5.42 6.94 3.61
C ALA A 51 5.72 7.07 2.10
N GLN A 52 4.70 6.89 1.25
CA GLN A 52 4.77 7.10 -0.19
C GLN A 52 5.05 8.57 -0.52
N THR A 53 4.22 9.47 -0.03
CA THR A 53 4.41 10.91 -0.24
C THR A 53 5.79 11.35 0.22
N ILE A 54 6.21 10.90 1.41
CA ILE A 54 7.56 11.19 1.94
C ILE A 54 8.65 10.68 0.99
N GLY A 55 8.53 9.44 0.51
CA GLY A 55 9.47 8.83 -0.43
C GLY A 55 9.54 9.61 -1.75
N VAL A 56 8.39 9.91 -2.35
CA VAL A 56 8.28 10.67 -3.61
C VAL A 56 8.89 12.06 -3.47
N VAL A 57 8.50 12.82 -2.44
CA VAL A 57 9.01 14.18 -2.25
C VAL A 57 10.52 14.19 -1.98
N LYS A 58 11.03 13.27 -1.16
CA LYS A 58 12.48 13.15 -0.92
C LYS A 58 13.27 12.76 -2.16
N SER A 59 12.68 11.98 -3.07
CA SER A 59 13.34 11.52 -4.29
C SER A 59 13.32 12.51 -5.45
N LEU A 60 12.67 13.69 -5.31
CA LEU A 60 12.63 14.70 -6.35
C LEU A 60 14.03 15.13 -6.78
N LYS A 61 14.38 14.88 -8.03
CA LYS A 61 15.68 15.24 -8.62
C LYS A 61 15.67 16.64 -9.25
N GLU A 62 14.51 17.07 -9.75
CA GLU A 62 14.30 18.36 -10.40
C GLU A 62 13.41 19.27 -9.56
N PRO A 63 13.53 20.58 -9.72
CA PRO A 63 12.68 21.53 -9.01
C PRO A 63 11.24 21.43 -9.49
N ILE A 64 10.30 21.37 -8.55
CA ILE A 64 8.86 21.44 -8.81
C ILE A 64 8.30 22.65 -8.08
N LYS A 65 7.60 23.50 -8.81
CA LYS A 65 6.92 24.68 -8.29
C LYS A 65 5.41 24.41 -8.26
N ALA A 66 4.81 24.53 -7.10
CA ALA A 66 3.37 24.50 -6.92
C ALA A 66 2.84 25.94 -6.85
N THR A 67 2.00 26.35 -7.79
CA THR A 67 1.31 27.64 -7.76
C THR A 67 -0.14 27.39 -7.33
N ALA A 68 -0.50 27.81 -6.12
CA ALA A 68 -1.81 27.61 -5.55
C ALA A 68 -2.69 28.86 -5.72
N PHE A 69 -3.78 28.73 -6.45
CA PHE A 69 -4.75 29.79 -6.69
C PHE A 69 -5.83 29.77 -5.61
N VAL A 70 -5.54 30.44 -4.49
CA VAL A 70 -6.31 30.39 -3.25
C VAL A 70 -6.45 31.74 -2.59
N LYS A 71 -7.54 31.96 -1.83
CA LYS A 71 -7.78 33.18 -1.08
C LYS A 71 -8.29 32.91 0.33
N GLY A 72 -8.20 33.93 1.19
CA GLY A 72 -8.76 33.89 2.55
C GLY A 72 -8.29 32.68 3.38
N GLU A 73 -9.23 32.06 4.05
CA GLU A 73 -9.02 30.92 4.94
C GLU A 73 -8.45 29.69 4.21
N GLN A 74 -8.87 29.46 2.96
CA GLN A 74 -8.36 28.37 2.13
C GLN A 74 -6.85 28.47 1.91
N ARG A 75 -6.30 29.70 1.81
CA ARG A 75 -4.86 29.92 1.68
C ARG A 75 -4.08 29.38 2.87
N GLU A 76 -4.57 29.58 4.09
CA GLU A 76 -3.89 29.11 5.29
C GLU A 76 -3.96 27.58 5.43
N GLN A 77 -5.08 26.97 5.04
CA GLN A 77 -5.24 25.52 5.01
C GLN A 77 -4.24 24.88 4.02
N VAL A 78 -4.19 25.39 2.80
CA VAL A 78 -3.26 24.92 1.76
C VAL A 78 -1.80 25.14 2.17
N ARG A 79 -1.50 26.28 2.82
CA ARG A 79 -0.17 26.58 3.33
C ARG A 79 0.29 25.58 4.39
N ALA A 80 -0.58 25.20 5.29
CA ALA A 80 -0.28 24.21 6.32
C ALA A 80 0.04 22.82 5.73
N ILE A 81 -0.69 22.41 4.67
CA ILE A 81 -0.43 21.17 3.95
C ILE A 81 0.94 21.23 3.25
N PHE A 82 1.20 22.26 2.46
CA PHE A 82 2.44 22.37 1.68
C PHE A 82 3.69 22.56 2.53
N ALA A 83 3.58 23.12 3.73
CA ALA A 83 4.70 23.25 4.65
C ALA A 83 5.35 21.89 4.95
N ASN A 84 4.55 20.81 5.03
CA ASN A 84 5.07 19.46 5.24
C ASN A 84 5.88 18.95 4.04
N TYR A 85 5.50 19.30 2.82
CA TYR A 85 6.22 18.94 1.59
C TYR A 85 7.53 19.72 1.45
N GLN A 86 7.49 21.03 1.68
CA GLN A 86 8.68 21.89 1.63
C GLN A 86 9.74 21.49 2.67
N ALA A 87 9.31 21.06 3.84
CA ALA A 87 10.22 20.58 4.88
C ALA A 87 10.97 19.29 4.49
N LEU A 88 10.44 18.49 3.56
CA LEU A 88 11.03 17.23 3.11
C LEU A 88 12.08 17.42 2.01
N ASN A 89 11.89 18.41 1.11
CA ASN A 89 12.80 18.63 0.00
C ASN A 89 12.76 20.10 -0.46
N PRO A 90 13.90 20.81 -0.48
CA PRO A 90 13.99 22.21 -0.91
C PRO A 90 13.69 22.41 -2.39
N LYS A 91 13.70 21.34 -3.21
CA LYS A 91 13.32 21.41 -4.64
C LYS A 91 11.81 21.53 -4.84
N PHE A 92 11.01 21.32 -3.79
CA PHE A 92 9.57 21.58 -3.82
C PHE A 92 9.30 23.00 -3.31
N SER A 93 8.91 23.90 -4.19
CA SER A 93 8.60 25.30 -3.87
C SER A 93 7.13 25.60 -4.06
N VAL A 94 6.60 26.55 -3.28
CA VAL A 94 5.17 26.91 -3.33
C VAL A 94 5.02 28.42 -3.47
N GLU A 95 4.15 28.83 -4.39
CA GLU A 95 3.69 30.20 -4.58
C GLU A 95 2.18 30.27 -4.38
N TYR A 96 1.69 31.33 -3.75
CA TYR A 96 0.28 31.55 -3.49
C TYR A 96 -0.21 32.76 -4.27
N VAL A 97 -1.14 32.58 -5.19
CA VAL A 97 -1.74 33.61 -6.03
C VAL A 97 -3.19 33.82 -5.57
N ASP A 98 -3.54 35.06 -5.32
CA ASP A 98 -4.93 35.44 -5.06
C ASP A 98 -5.60 35.76 -6.38
N PRO A 99 -6.60 34.97 -6.83
CA PRO A 99 -7.24 35.16 -8.13
C PRO A 99 -7.93 36.54 -8.30
N ASP A 100 -8.40 37.13 -7.21
CA ASP A 100 -9.07 38.41 -7.24
C ASP A 100 -8.05 39.59 -7.38
N LYS A 101 -6.82 39.40 -6.86
CA LYS A 101 -5.75 40.39 -6.95
C LYS A 101 -4.92 40.26 -8.22
N GLU A 102 -4.79 39.02 -8.75
CA GLU A 102 -4.00 38.73 -9.93
C GLU A 102 -4.82 38.04 -11.05
N PRO A 103 -5.90 38.69 -11.55
CA PRO A 103 -6.83 38.05 -12.51
C PRO A 103 -6.16 37.71 -13.84
N ALA A 104 -5.26 38.54 -14.33
CA ALA A 104 -4.55 38.25 -15.57
C ALA A 104 -3.69 37.00 -15.49
N ARG A 105 -3.01 36.80 -14.38
CA ARG A 105 -2.17 35.62 -14.13
C ARG A 105 -3.02 34.34 -13.93
N THR A 106 -4.18 34.46 -13.29
CA THR A 106 -5.15 33.40 -13.12
C THR A 106 -5.71 32.91 -14.47
N GLN A 107 -6.06 33.86 -15.34
CA GLN A 107 -6.53 33.59 -16.70
C GLN A 107 -5.44 32.95 -17.56
N GLN A 108 -4.20 33.47 -17.51
CA GLN A 108 -3.04 32.91 -18.23
C GLN A 108 -2.76 31.46 -17.79
N ALA A 109 -2.88 31.18 -16.51
CA ALA A 109 -2.75 29.79 -15.97
C ALA A 109 -3.95 28.89 -16.30
N GLY A 110 -5.00 29.42 -16.96
CA GLY A 110 -6.20 28.65 -17.33
C GLY A 110 -6.99 28.11 -16.16
N VAL A 111 -6.92 28.76 -14.99
CA VAL A 111 -7.61 28.36 -13.76
C VAL A 111 -9.09 28.74 -13.86
N LYS A 112 -9.96 27.71 -13.70
CA LYS A 112 -11.42 27.88 -13.79
C LYS A 112 -12.11 27.86 -12.43
N ALA A 113 -11.46 27.31 -11.42
CA ALA A 113 -12.03 27.15 -10.08
C ALA A 113 -11.03 27.61 -9.01
N LEU A 114 -11.56 28.19 -7.93
CA LEU A 114 -10.82 28.53 -6.74
C LEU A 114 -10.30 27.25 -6.08
N GLY A 115 -9.04 27.25 -5.63
CA GLY A 115 -8.40 26.08 -5.04
C GLY A 115 -7.61 25.24 -6.03
N THR A 116 -7.60 25.60 -7.32
CA THR A 116 -6.76 24.93 -8.32
C THR A 116 -5.27 25.15 -8.01
N ILE A 117 -4.49 24.08 -8.10
CA ILE A 117 -3.04 24.10 -7.94
C ILE A 117 -2.41 23.70 -9.26
N VAL A 118 -1.50 24.50 -9.73
CA VAL A 118 -0.70 24.24 -10.93
C VAL A 118 0.70 23.84 -10.47
N LEU A 119 1.10 22.62 -10.84
CA LEU A 119 2.45 22.09 -10.58
C LEU A 119 3.26 22.22 -11.85
N THR A 120 4.42 22.85 -11.77
CA THR A 120 5.31 23.07 -12.90
C THR A 120 6.67 22.47 -12.63
N SER A 121 7.14 21.63 -13.53
CA SER A 121 8.52 21.14 -13.64
C SER A 121 9.17 21.75 -14.89
N PRO A 122 10.49 21.62 -15.10
CA PRO A 122 11.15 22.15 -16.29
C PRO A 122 10.58 21.68 -17.63
N GLN A 123 9.98 20.46 -17.65
CA GLN A 123 9.49 19.87 -18.90
C GLN A 123 7.97 19.74 -18.99
N ARG A 124 7.25 19.78 -17.84
CA ARG A 124 5.83 19.45 -17.79
C ARG A 124 5.07 20.30 -16.79
N GLU A 125 3.78 20.41 -17.04
CA GLU A 125 2.82 21.05 -16.15
C GLU A 125 1.69 20.06 -15.83
N ALA A 126 1.21 20.09 -14.59
CA ALA A 126 0.06 19.33 -14.14
C ALA A 126 -0.88 20.21 -13.31
N ARG A 127 -2.17 19.84 -13.24
CA ARG A 127 -3.20 20.62 -12.54
C ARG A 127 -3.99 19.76 -11.60
N ILE A 128 -4.29 20.30 -10.44
CA ILE A 128 -5.08 19.68 -9.39
C ILE A 128 -6.21 20.64 -9.02
N ASP A 129 -7.46 20.22 -9.25
CA ASP A 129 -8.62 21.07 -8.93
C ASP A 129 -9.06 20.94 -7.46
N THR A 130 -8.70 19.83 -6.81
CA THR A 130 -8.98 19.59 -5.40
C THR A 130 -7.73 19.01 -4.75
N LEU A 131 -7.16 19.75 -3.78
CA LEU A 131 -5.97 19.31 -3.07
C LEU A 131 -6.29 18.16 -2.13
N THR A 132 -5.78 16.98 -2.47
CA THR A 132 -5.66 15.82 -1.58
C THR A 132 -4.23 15.33 -1.63
N GLU A 133 -3.76 14.66 -0.57
CA GLU A 133 -2.43 14.07 -0.55
C GLU A 133 -2.21 13.10 -1.72
N GLU A 134 -3.21 12.26 -2.00
CA GLU A 134 -3.18 11.29 -3.10
C GLU A 134 -2.98 11.97 -4.46
N LYS A 135 -3.83 12.96 -4.78
CA LYS A 135 -3.74 13.68 -6.07
C LYS A 135 -2.43 14.42 -6.22
N LEU A 136 -1.98 15.12 -5.17
CA LEU A 136 -0.72 15.84 -5.20
C LEU A 136 0.46 14.89 -5.40
N THR A 137 0.50 13.79 -4.66
CA THR A 137 1.57 12.79 -4.78
C THR A 137 1.58 12.15 -6.16
N ASN A 138 0.42 11.79 -6.71
CA ASN A 138 0.32 11.22 -8.05
C ASN A 138 0.81 12.18 -9.14
N GLU A 139 0.48 13.48 -9.04
CA GLU A 139 0.99 14.46 -10.01
C GLU A 139 2.49 14.72 -9.82
N LEU A 140 3.01 14.70 -8.59
CA LEU A 140 4.46 14.77 -8.35
C LEU A 140 5.20 13.58 -8.97
N ILE A 141 4.64 12.38 -8.90
CA ILE A 141 5.17 11.19 -9.56
C ILE A 141 5.22 11.38 -11.07
N LYS A 142 4.11 11.86 -11.67
CA LYS A 142 4.06 12.15 -13.12
C LYS A 142 5.12 13.15 -13.57
N LEU A 143 5.28 14.23 -12.81
CA LEU A 143 6.23 15.29 -13.13
C LEU A 143 7.69 14.88 -12.91
N SER A 144 7.95 13.95 -11.99
CA SER A 144 9.29 13.46 -11.68
C SER A 144 9.81 12.40 -12.65
N ARG A 145 8.94 11.85 -13.50
CA ARG A 145 9.30 10.81 -14.49
C ARG A 145 9.61 11.43 -15.84
N ASN A 146 10.76 11.10 -16.41
CA ASN A 146 11.14 11.54 -17.74
C ASN A 146 10.49 10.72 -18.87
N THR A 147 10.03 9.51 -18.57
CA THR A 147 9.42 8.58 -19.52
C THR A 147 8.13 7.98 -18.95
N SER A 148 7.16 7.72 -19.80
CA SER A 148 5.96 6.95 -19.44
C SER A 148 6.35 5.49 -19.17
N VAL A 149 5.84 4.91 -18.09
CA VAL A 149 5.97 3.48 -17.81
C VAL A 149 4.77 2.78 -18.42
N ILE A 150 5.01 2.00 -19.48
CA ILE A 150 3.95 1.32 -20.22
C ILE A 150 3.82 -0.11 -19.73
N ILE A 151 2.62 -0.46 -19.26
CA ILE A 151 2.23 -1.80 -18.86
C ILE A 151 1.49 -2.46 -20.02
N CYS A 152 2.09 -3.46 -20.61
CA CYS A 152 1.53 -4.21 -21.69
C CYS A 152 0.61 -5.32 -21.16
N TRP A 153 -0.69 -5.14 -21.35
CA TRP A 153 -1.72 -6.03 -20.82
C TRP A 153 -2.25 -6.96 -21.89
N PHE A 154 -2.14 -8.27 -21.69
CA PHE A 154 -2.61 -9.27 -22.64
C PHE A 154 -4.13 -9.45 -22.52
N THR A 155 -4.80 -9.61 -23.67
CA THR A 155 -6.27 -9.65 -23.73
C THR A 155 -6.83 -10.65 -24.75
N THR A 156 -5.99 -11.50 -25.38
CA THR A 156 -6.37 -12.34 -26.54
C THR A 156 -6.70 -13.78 -26.18
N HIS A 157 -6.28 -14.25 -25.00
CA HIS A 157 -6.53 -15.63 -24.53
C HIS A 157 -7.55 -15.67 -23.39
N GLY A 158 -8.52 -14.74 -23.43
CA GLY A 158 -9.58 -14.67 -22.42
C GLY A 158 -9.12 -14.13 -21.08
N GLU A 159 -7.99 -13.44 -21.04
CA GLU A 159 -7.51 -12.74 -19.88
C GLU A 159 -8.49 -11.64 -19.44
N LYS A 160 -8.45 -11.31 -18.19
CA LYS A 160 -9.24 -10.23 -17.61
C LYS A 160 -8.88 -8.89 -18.25
N ASN A 161 -9.86 -8.25 -18.90
CA ASN A 161 -9.63 -7.03 -19.66
C ASN A 161 -9.69 -5.77 -18.76
N PRO A 162 -8.66 -4.89 -18.81
CA PRO A 162 -8.58 -3.68 -17.99
C PRO A 162 -9.64 -2.61 -18.31
N LYS A 163 -10.38 -2.75 -19.42
CA LYS A 163 -11.48 -1.85 -19.80
C LYS A 163 -12.86 -2.36 -19.39
N THR A 164 -12.97 -3.62 -18.93
CA THR A 164 -14.25 -4.21 -18.55
C THR A 164 -14.72 -3.68 -17.22
N SER A 165 -15.96 -3.17 -17.17
CA SER A 165 -16.66 -2.74 -15.98
C SER A 165 -17.50 -3.89 -15.39
N GLY A 166 -18.12 -3.65 -14.21
CA GLY A 166 -18.89 -4.66 -13.49
C GLY A 166 -18.05 -5.42 -12.48
N GLN A 167 -18.67 -6.38 -11.77
CA GLN A 167 -18.03 -7.06 -10.64
C GLN A 167 -16.79 -7.88 -11.04
N GLU A 168 -16.87 -8.59 -12.15
CA GLU A 168 -15.77 -9.40 -12.69
C GLU A 168 -14.79 -8.59 -13.55
N GLY A 169 -15.06 -7.29 -13.76
CA GLY A 169 -14.23 -6.41 -14.55
C GLY A 169 -12.94 -6.00 -13.82
N TYR A 170 -12.07 -5.26 -14.54
CA TYR A 170 -10.75 -4.87 -14.08
C TYR A 170 -10.46 -3.36 -14.25
N ASP A 171 -11.50 -2.56 -14.56
CA ASP A 171 -11.31 -1.11 -14.73
C ASP A 171 -10.86 -0.41 -13.45
N SER A 172 -11.19 -0.95 -12.26
CA SER A 172 -10.68 -0.42 -10.99
C SER A 172 -9.18 -0.68 -10.81
N ALA A 173 -8.68 -1.85 -11.21
CA ALA A 173 -7.25 -2.17 -11.23
C ALA A 173 -6.51 -1.26 -12.22
N ALA A 174 -7.08 -1.08 -13.42
CA ALA A 174 -6.53 -0.18 -14.43
C ALA A 174 -6.48 1.27 -13.95
N LYS A 175 -7.53 1.78 -13.31
CA LYS A 175 -7.56 3.12 -12.72
C LYS A 175 -6.50 3.29 -11.63
N ALA A 176 -6.26 2.26 -10.80
CA ALA A 176 -5.22 2.30 -9.78
C ALA A 176 -3.81 2.46 -10.39
N LEU A 177 -3.54 1.76 -11.50
CA LEU A 177 -2.28 1.92 -12.25
C LEU A 177 -2.18 3.29 -12.91
N ALA A 178 -3.26 3.77 -13.54
CA ALA A 178 -3.31 5.10 -14.15
C ALA A 178 -3.08 6.21 -13.10
N ASN A 179 -3.61 6.06 -11.90
CA ASN A 179 -3.38 6.98 -10.78
C ASN A 179 -1.89 7.02 -10.36
N GLN A 180 -1.16 5.92 -10.56
CA GLN A 180 0.30 5.87 -10.34
C GLN A 180 1.10 6.26 -11.59
N SER A 181 0.43 6.78 -12.62
CA SER A 181 1.05 7.23 -13.88
C SER A 181 1.65 6.11 -14.72
N TYR A 182 1.07 4.91 -14.62
CA TYR A 182 1.29 3.84 -15.57
C TYR A 182 0.32 3.97 -16.73
N GLU A 183 0.83 3.83 -17.93
CA GLU A 183 0.03 3.73 -19.15
C GLU A 183 -0.25 2.25 -19.44
N ILE A 184 -1.51 1.90 -19.71
CA ILE A 184 -1.88 0.53 -20.03
C ILE A 184 -2.06 0.40 -21.54
N LEU A 185 -1.23 -0.44 -22.15
CA LEU A 185 -1.30 -0.80 -23.56
C LEU A 185 -1.84 -2.23 -23.71
N PRO A 186 -3.05 -2.44 -24.21
CA PRO A 186 -3.51 -3.78 -24.57
C PRO A 186 -2.63 -4.39 -25.67
N VAL A 187 -2.22 -5.63 -25.49
CA VAL A 187 -1.35 -6.34 -26.43
C VAL A 187 -2.03 -7.60 -26.93
N ASP A 188 -1.98 -7.76 -28.24
CA ASP A 188 -2.36 -8.95 -28.98
C ASP A 188 -1.11 -9.53 -29.63
N LEU A 189 -0.60 -10.63 -29.09
CA LEU A 189 0.59 -11.29 -29.64
C LEU A 189 0.32 -12.00 -30.98
N ILE A 190 -0.92 -12.45 -31.21
CA ILE A 190 -1.28 -13.10 -32.47
C ILE A 190 -1.06 -12.13 -33.65
N THR A 191 -1.52 -10.88 -33.45
CA THR A 191 -1.40 -9.84 -34.50
C THR A 191 -0.03 -9.19 -34.53
N SER A 192 0.58 -8.93 -33.36
CA SER A 192 1.86 -8.17 -33.27
C SER A 192 3.10 -9.03 -33.52
N GLY A 193 3.01 -10.34 -33.28
CA GLY A 193 4.13 -11.28 -33.40
C GLY A 193 5.32 -11.01 -32.48
N LYS A 194 5.24 -9.98 -31.62
CA LYS A 194 6.27 -9.60 -30.64
C LYS A 194 5.71 -8.76 -29.51
N ILE A 195 6.38 -8.77 -28.38
CA ILE A 195 6.11 -7.84 -27.27
C ILE A 195 6.73 -6.49 -27.66
N PRO A 196 5.96 -5.37 -27.65
CA PRO A 196 6.48 -4.05 -27.98
C PRO A 196 7.67 -3.65 -27.08
N GLU A 197 8.71 -3.05 -27.66
CA GLU A 197 9.91 -2.62 -26.91
C GLU A 197 9.61 -1.54 -25.86
N ALA A 198 8.54 -0.78 -26.08
CA ALA A 198 8.06 0.22 -25.13
C ALA A 198 7.48 -0.38 -23.83
N CYS A 199 7.21 -1.69 -23.80
CA CYS A 199 6.69 -2.37 -22.61
C CYS A 199 7.71 -2.37 -21.48
N SER A 200 7.40 -1.70 -20.39
CA SER A 200 8.17 -1.79 -19.15
C SER A 200 7.97 -3.11 -18.43
N ALA A 201 6.76 -3.65 -18.54
CA ALA A 201 6.38 -4.99 -18.04
C ALA A 201 5.15 -5.50 -18.79
N ILE A 202 4.95 -6.83 -18.77
CA ILE A 202 3.73 -7.48 -19.25
C ILE A 202 2.85 -7.90 -18.06
N VAL A 203 1.54 -7.88 -18.27
CA VAL A 203 0.53 -8.33 -17.30
C VAL A 203 -0.38 -9.34 -17.99
N ILE A 204 -0.47 -10.54 -17.41
CA ILE A 204 -1.28 -11.67 -17.87
C ILE A 204 -2.18 -12.10 -16.73
N MET A 205 -3.47 -11.80 -16.82
CA MET A 205 -4.42 -11.98 -15.70
C MET A 205 -5.48 -13.00 -16.03
N GLY A 206 -5.31 -14.23 -15.54
CA GLY A 206 -6.28 -15.33 -15.65
C GLY A 206 -6.64 -15.70 -17.09
N PRO A 207 -5.68 -16.11 -17.91
CA PRO A 207 -5.98 -16.63 -19.25
C PRO A 207 -6.90 -17.84 -19.15
N THR A 208 -7.91 -17.89 -20.02
CA THR A 208 -8.90 -18.96 -20.08
C THR A 208 -8.77 -19.85 -21.30
N GLN A 209 -7.79 -19.57 -22.15
CA GLN A 209 -7.45 -20.30 -23.37
C GLN A 209 -5.95 -20.54 -23.45
N ALA A 210 -5.56 -21.63 -24.10
CA ALA A 210 -4.17 -21.99 -24.33
C ALA A 210 -3.50 -21.00 -25.29
N PHE A 211 -2.22 -20.74 -25.02
CA PHE A 211 -1.37 -19.93 -25.90
C PHE A 211 -0.84 -20.77 -27.05
N PHE A 212 -0.68 -20.18 -28.22
CA PHE A 212 0.00 -20.87 -29.30
C PHE A 212 1.48 -21.09 -28.97
N PRO A 213 2.10 -22.18 -29.50
CA PRO A 213 3.51 -22.47 -29.18
C PRO A 213 4.47 -21.32 -29.53
N GLN A 214 4.15 -20.55 -30.55
CA GLN A 214 4.94 -19.40 -31.00
C GLN A 214 4.86 -18.24 -29.99
N GLU A 215 3.69 -17.97 -29.45
CA GLU A 215 3.48 -16.93 -28.41
C GLU A 215 4.17 -17.31 -27.11
N SER A 216 4.03 -18.57 -26.70
CA SER A 216 4.69 -19.10 -25.49
C SER A 216 6.20 -18.96 -25.58
N LYS A 217 6.78 -19.20 -26.77
CA LYS A 217 8.19 -19.00 -27.05
C LYS A 217 8.58 -17.53 -26.91
N ILE A 218 7.80 -16.61 -27.50
CA ILE A 218 8.04 -15.16 -27.41
C ILE A 218 8.02 -14.70 -25.93
N ILE A 219 7.05 -15.15 -25.14
CA ILE A 219 6.94 -14.80 -23.72
C ILE A 219 8.12 -15.36 -22.93
N SER A 220 8.48 -16.64 -23.12
CA SER A 220 9.62 -17.27 -22.45
C SER A 220 10.95 -16.56 -22.79
N GLU A 221 11.18 -16.27 -24.08
CA GLU A 221 12.38 -15.55 -24.52
C GLU A 221 12.43 -14.11 -23.97
N TYR A 222 11.29 -13.39 -23.96
CA TYR A 222 11.20 -12.06 -23.36
C TYR A 222 11.61 -12.09 -21.89
N LEU A 223 11.08 -13.05 -21.11
CA LEU A 223 11.40 -13.18 -19.71
C LEU A 223 12.87 -13.55 -19.49
N LYS A 224 13.42 -14.48 -20.26
CA LYS A 224 14.85 -14.89 -20.18
C LYS A 224 15.82 -13.75 -20.49
N ASN A 225 15.41 -12.81 -21.33
CA ASN A 225 16.23 -11.67 -21.75
C ASN A 225 16.01 -10.39 -20.89
N GLY A 226 15.63 -10.52 -19.62
CA GLY A 226 15.47 -9.40 -18.71
C GLY A 226 14.06 -8.80 -18.73
N GLY A 227 13.11 -9.56 -19.26
CA GLY A 227 11.69 -9.20 -19.25
C GLY A 227 11.08 -9.20 -17.86
N ARG A 228 9.95 -8.53 -17.71
CA ARG A 228 9.27 -8.34 -16.44
C ARG A 228 7.80 -8.67 -16.57
N ALA A 229 7.26 -9.45 -15.62
CA ALA A 229 5.88 -9.91 -15.71
C ALA A 229 5.16 -9.98 -14.37
N MET A 230 3.89 -9.65 -14.40
CA MET A 230 2.91 -10.03 -13.40
C MET A 230 1.94 -11.02 -14.03
N ILE A 231 1.84 -12.21 -13.47
CA ILE A 231 1.07 -13.32 -14.01
C ILE A 231 0.12 -13.83 -12.93
N ALA A 232 -1.14 -13.98 -13.26
CA ALA A 232 -2.12 -14.66 -12.41
C ALA A 232 -2.67 -15.88 -13.15
N LEU A 233 -2.62 -17.05 -12.53
CA LEU A 233 -3.00 -18.32 -13.14
C LEU A 233 -4.22 -18.91 -12.42
N ASP A 234 -5.38 -18.69 -13.00
CA ASP A 234 -6.62 -19.26 -12.50
C ASP A 234 -6.67 -20.79 -12.76
N ILE A 235 -7.41 -21.49 -11.91
CA ILE A 235 -7.72 -22.90 -12.08
C ILE A 235 -9.17 -23.07 -12.52
N ASN A 236 -9.39 -23.97 -13.47
CA ASN A 236 -10.73 -24.28 -13.96
C ASN A 236 -11.31 -25.47 -13.22
N VAL A 237 -12.06 -25.22 -12.17
CA VAL A 237 -12.60 -26.26 -11.27
C VAL A 237 -13.70 -27.11 -11.94
N ARG A 238 -14.44 -26.55 -12.90
CA ARG A 238 -15.64 -27.16 -13.48
C ARG A 238 -15.42 -27.83 -14.83
N ASN A 239 -14.38 -27.42 -15.54
CA ASN A 239 -14.12 -27.86 -16.89
C ASN A 239 -12.76 -28.56 -17.01
N ASN A 240 -12.60 -29.32 -18.08
CA ASN A 240 -11.33 -29.92 -18.45
C ASN A 240 -10.82 -29.23 -19.72
N PRO A 241 -9.58 -28.76 -19.82
CA PRO A 241 -8.51 -28.99 -18.86
C PRO A 241 -8.60 -28.13 -17.60
N LEU A 242 -8.04 -28.65 -16.50
CA LEU A 242 -7.95 -27.95 -15.21
C LEU A 242 -7.09 -26.69 -15.29
N ASP A 243 -6.00 -26.76 -16.05
CA ASP A 243 -5.15 -25.62 -16.42
C ASP A 243 -5.57 -25.12 -17.80
N PRO A 244 -6.25 -23.97 -17.90
CA PRO A 244 -6.69 -23.43 -19.19
C PRO A 244 -5.54 -22.92 -20.06
N ALA A 245 -4.40 -22.57 -19.46
CA ALA A 245 -3.19 -22.09 -20.14
C ALA A 245 -1.95 -22.86 -19.64
N PRO A 246 -1.80 -24.15 -20.00
CA PRO A 246 -0.71 -25.00 -19.52
C PRO A 246 0.67 -24.49 -19.96
N GLU A 247 0.76 -23.77 -21.06
CA GLU A 247 2.00 -23.14 -21.54
C GLU A 247 2.50 -22.08 -20.54
N MET A 248 1.60 -21.30 -19.96
CA MET A 248 1.96 -20.31 -18.93
C MET A 248 2.44 -20.99 -17.65
N VAL A 249 1.82 -22.11 -17.27
CA VAL A 249 2.30 -22.95 -16.15
C VAL A 249 3.72 -23.46 -16.45
N ALA A 250 4.00 -23.91 -17.68
CA ALA A 250 5.33 -24.34 -18.08
C ALA A 250 6.36 -23.21 -18.01
N ILE A 251 6.01 -22.01 -18.50
CA ILE A 251 6.90 -20.85 -18.45
C ILE A 251 7.27 -20.47 -17.02
N VAL A 252 6.30 -20.39 -16.09
CA VAL A 252 6.61 -20.02 -14.71
C VAL A 252 7.40 -21.11 -13.96
N LYS A 253 7.28 -22.38 -14.35
CA LYS A 253 8.14 -23.47 -13.84
C LYS A 253 9.62 -23.30 -14.17
N GLU A 254 9.94 -22.70 -15.32
CA GLU A 254 11.35 -22.36 -15.64
C GLU A 254 11.96 -21.42 -14.59
N TRP A 255 11.11 -20.62 -13.91
CA TRP A 255 11.50 -19.70 -12.84
C TRP A 255 11.41 -20.30 -11.43
N SER A 256 11.41 -21.62 -11.33
CA SER A 256 11.33 -22.37 -10.07
C SER A 256 10.04 -22.13 -9.28
N ILE A 257 8.97 -21.68 -9.94
CA ILE A 257 7.64 -21.51 -9.37
C ILE A 257 6.71 -22.58 -9.95
N GLU A 258 6.14 -23.42 -9.11
CA GLU A 258 5.23 -24.50 -9.55
C GLU A 258 3.78 -24.24 -9.10
N PRO A 259 2.92 -23.71 -10.00
CA PRO A 259 1.49 -23.65 -9.76
C PRO A 259 0.91 -25.07 -9.71
N GLN A 260 0.26 -25.42 -8.60
CA GLN A 260 -0.27 -26.78 -8.38
C GLN A 260 -1.66 -26.93 -9.00
N ALA A 261 -1.97 -28.14 -9.47
CA ALA A 261 -3.29 -28.51 -9.99
C ALA A 261 -4.26 -28.82 -8.85
N ALA A 262 -4.48 -27.85 -7.98
CA ALA A 262 -5.27 -27.95 -6.77
C ALA A 262 -5.98 -26.63 -6.48
N LEU A 263 -7.07 -26.67 -5.70
CA LEU A 263 -7.76 -25.48 -5.22
C LEU A 263 -7.55 -25.32 -3.72
N VAL A 264 -7.23 -24.12 -3.27
CA VAL A 264 -7.08 -23.87 -1.82
C VAL A 264 -8.45 -23.88 -1.14
N ILE A 265 -8.54 -24.70 -0.10
CA ILE A 265 -9.66 -24.77 0.85
C ILE A 265 -9.17 -24.29 2.21
N ASP A 266 -9.83 -23.30 2.76
CA ASP A 266 -9.53 -22.77 4.09
C ASP A 266 -10.80 -22.73 4.97
N PRO A 267 -10.98 -23.68 5.89
CA PRO A 267 -12.16 -23.72 6.77
C PRO A 267 -12.30 -22.50 7.66
N VAL A 268 -11.20 -21.78 7.96
CA VAL A 268 -11.22 -20.57 8.78
C VAL A 268 -12.04 -19.46 8.12
N SER A 269 -12.14 -19.46 6.79
CA SER A 269 -12.97 -18.49 6.05
C SER A 269 -14.44 -18.56 6.46
N ARG A 270 -14.98 -19.76 6.80
CA ARG A 270 -16.36 -19.91 7.27
C ARG A 270 -16.65 -19.18 8.58
N VAL A 271 -15.67 -19.15 9.49
CA VAL A 271 -15.81 -18.41 10.76
C VAL A 271 -16.01 -16.91 10.52
N LEU A 272 -15.54 -16.44 9.37
CA LEU A 272 -15.62 -15.05 8.94
C LEU A 272 -16.74 -14.81 7.90
N ASN A 273 -17.66 -15.77 7.74
CA ASN A 273 -18.76 -15.74 6.78
C ASN A 273 -18.33 -15.69 5.31
N TYR A 274 -17.18 -16.26 4.97
CA TYR A 274 -16.73 -16.48 3.59
C TYR A 274 -16.78 -17.95 3.22
N GLU A 275 -16.89 -18.24 1.93
CA GLU A 275 -16.78 -19.62 1.44
C GLU A 275 -15.36 -20.16 1.68
N PRO A 276 -15.19 -21.46 1.98
CA PRO A 276 -13.86 -22.06 2.17
C PRO A 276 -12.93 -21.94 0.95
N THR A 277 -13.51 -21.78 -0.24
CA THR A 277 -12.81 -21.50 -1.50
C THR A 277 -12.35 -20.03 -1.65
N MET A 278 -12.59 -19.22 -0.63
CA MET A 278 -12.18 -17.81 -0.53
C MET A 278 -11.24 -17.62 0.66
N PRO A 279 -10.01 -18.15 0.64
CA PRO A 279 -9.10 -18.01 1.76
C PRO A 279 -8.80 -16.55 2.08
N LEU A 280 -8.87 -16.23 3.38
CA LEU A 280 -8.51 -14.93 3.93
C LEU A 280 -7.03 -14.96 4.32
N ILE A 281 -6.20 -14.28 3.57
CA ILE A 281 -4.76 -14.25 3.78
C ILE A 281 -4.40 -13.18 4.82
N ALA A 282 -3.81 -13.60 5.92
CA ALA A 282 -3.30 -12.73 6.99
C ALA A 282 -1.77 -12.78 7.12
N THR A 283 -1.13 -13.76 6.48
CA THR A 283 0.33 -13.97 6.57
C THR A 283 1.01 -13.47 5.30
N PHE A 284 1.82 -12.43 5.46
CA PHE A 284 2.55 -11.75 4.41
C PHE A 284 4.05 -11.83 4.69
N SER A 285 4.84 -12.11 3.65
CA SER A 285 6.30 -12.09 3.76
C SER A 285 6.79 -10.69 4.17
N LYS A 286 7.68 -10.63 5.14
CA LYS A 286 8.34 -9.39 5.59
C LYS A 286 9.63 -9.10 4.83
N GLU A 287 10.12 -10.06 4.06
CA GLU A 287 11.34 -9.95 3.27
C GLU A 287 11.10 -9.28 1.93
N SER A 288 9.89 -9.43 1.35
CA SER A 288 9.55 -8.80 0.08
C SER A 288 9.06 -7.37 0.25
N SER A 289 9.58 -6.44 -0.56
CA SER A 289 9.09 -5.07 -0.63
C SER A 289 7.62 -4.99 -1.05
N ILE A 290 7.11 -5.96 -1.81
CA ILE A 290 5.70 -6.03 -2.24
C ILE A 290 4.75 -6.11 -1.04
N THR A 291 5.13 -6.87 -0.01
CA THR A 291 4.22 -7.28 1.08
C THR A 291 4.59 -6.78 2.47
N LYS A 292 5.84 -6.34 2.68
CA LYS A 292 6.36 -5.97 4.02
C LYS A 292 5.55 -4.89 4.74
N THR A 293 4.85 -4.04 4.00
CA THR A 293 4.08 -2.91 4.54
C THR A 293 2.60 -3.21 4.70
N LEU A 294 2.13 -4.36 4.21
CA LEU A 294 0.73 -4.76 4.28
C LEU A 294 0.34 -5.14 5.71
N GLN A 295 -0.80 -4.61 6.18
CA GLN A 295 -1.25 -4.78 7.57
C GLN A 295 -2.66 -5.37 7.69
N LYS A 296 -3.47 -5.27 6.63
CA LYS A 296 -4.83 -5.82 6.59
C LYS A 296 -4.81 -7.18 5.89
N ASN A 297 -5.85 -7.95 6.08
CA ASN A 297 -6.02 -9.21 5.36
C ASN A 297 -6.29 -8.98 3.87
N SER A 298 -6.02 -9.98 3.06
CA SER A 298 -6.36 -10.05 1.63
C SER A 298 -7.29 -11.22 1.37
N LEU A 299 -8.22 -11.09 0.44
CA LEU A 299 -9.16 -12.16 0.06
C LEU A 299 -8.76 -12.72 -1.30
N PHE A 300 -8.60 -14.04 -1.40
CA PHE A 300 -8.10 -14.73 -2.59
C PHE A 300 -9.09 -15.80 -3.09
N PRO A 301 -10.19 -15.40 -3.73
CA PRO A 301 -11.19 -16.35 -4.20
C PRO A 301 -10.64 -17.28 -5.27
N LEU A 302 -10.94 -18.59 -5.14
CA LEU A 302 -10.60 -19.63 -6.11
C LEU A 302 -9.11 -19.67 -6.45
N THR A 303 -8.25 -19.56 -5.45
CA THR A 303 -6.80 -19.56 -5.65
C THR A 303 -6.23 -20.97 -5.64
N ARG A 304 -5.23 -21.19 -6.48
CA ARG A 304 -4.41 -22.41 -6.48
C ARG A 304 -3.20 -22.25 -5.58
N PRO A 305 -2.70 -23.33 -4.96
CA PRO A 305 -1.45 -23.30 -4.24
C PRO A 305 -0.26 -23.25 -5.21
N MET A 306 0.85 -22.71 -4.72
CA MET A 306 2.14 -22.67 -5.40
C MET A 306 3.21 -23.30 -4.56
N THR A 307 4.17 -23.96 -5.19
CA THR A 307 5.38 -24.43 -4.53
C THR A 307 6.60 -23.79 -5.18
N ILE A 308 7.67 -23.67 -4.42
CA ILE A 308 8.99 -23.28 -4.91
C ILE A 308 9.81 -24.54 -5.02
N THR A 309 10.43 -24.80 -6.18
CA THR A 309 11.22 -26.01 -6.41
C THR A 309 12.42 -26.06 -5.46
N GLN A 310 12.87 -27.25 -5.11
CA GLN A 310 14.03 -27.43 -4.21
C GLN A 310 15.35 -27.00 -4.88
N ASN A 311 15.46 -27.20 -6.21
CA ASN A 311 16.65 -26.88 -6.97
C ASN A 311 16.52 -25.51 -7.64
N ILE A 312 16.70 -24.44 -6.86
CA ILE A 312 16.68 -23.07 -7.36
C ILE A 312 18.04 -22.75 -8.00
N PRO A 313 18.08 -22.29 -9.27
CA PRO A 313 19.31 -21.78 -9.86
C PRO A 313 19.93 -20.67 -8.99
N PRO A 314 21.25 -20.68 -8.74
CA PRO A 314 21.92 -19.65 -7.90
C PRO A 314 21.73 -18.21 -8.40
N SER A 315 21.41 -18.05 -9.68
CA SER A 315 21.10 -16.76 -10.32
C SER A 315 19.72 -16.22 -10.00
N LEU A 316 18.84 -17.00 -9.35
CA LEU A 316 17.48 -16.60 -9.01
C LEU A 316 17.33 -16.39 -7.51
N LYS A 317 16.59 -15.36 -7.17
CA LYS A 317 16.09 -15.09 -5.81
C LYS A 317 14.57 -15.23 -5.82
N LEU A 318 14.06 -16.14 -5.01
CA LEU A 318 12.62 -16.36 -4.88
C LEU A 318 12.15 -15.95 -3.49
N HIS A 319 10.97 -15.33 -3.45
CA HIS A 319 10.28 -15.02 -2.20
C HIS A 319 8.84 -15.46 -2.30
N TRP A 320 8.36 -16.22 -1.33
CA TRP A 320 6.93 -16.35 -1.11
C TRP A 320 6.37 -15.00 -0.67
N LEU A 321 5.19 -14.65 -1.12
CA LEU A 321 4.56 -13.36 -0.83
C LEU A 321 3.42 -13.50 0.17
N LEU A 322 2.57 -14.49 -0.05
CA LEU A 322 1.33 -14.72 0.69
C LEU A 322 1.20 -16.19 1.06
N GLN A 323 0.75 -16.43 2.27
CA GLN A 323 0.57 -17.76 2.83
C GLN A 323 -0.81 -17.87 3.49
N THR A 324 -1.46 -18.99 3.28
CA THR A 324 -2.77 -19.34 3.86
C THR A 324 -2.64 -19.73 5.35
N THR A 325 -3.77 -20.04 5.99
CA THR A 325 -3.78 -20.54 7.37
C THR A 325 -3.18 -21.94 7.48
N PRO A 326 -2.66 -22.36 8.65
CA PRO A 326 -2.16 -23.72 8.86
C PRO A 326 -3.22 -24.81 8.67
N ASN A 327 -4.50 -24.47 8.83
CA ASN A 327 -5.63 -25.40 8.70
C ASN A 327 -6.16 -25.51 7.26
N SER A 328 -5.58 -24.78 6.32
CA SER A 328 -5.93 -24.85 4.91
C SER A 328 -5.26 -26.05 4.24
N TRP A 329 -5.72 -26.37 3.03
CA TRP A 329 -5.06 -27.34 2.15
C TRP A 329 -5.33 -27.01 0.68
N GLY A 330 -4.52 -27.54 -0.21
CA GLY A 330 -4.78 -27.56 -1.64
C GLY A 330 -5.49 -28.83 -2.01
N GLU A 331 -6.79 -28.76 -2.30
CA GLU A 331 -7.66 -29.85 -2.69
C GLU A 331 -7.35 -30.30 -4.13
N THR A 332 -6.99 -31.55 -4.30
CA THR A 332 -6.64 -32.14 -5.60
C THR A 332 -7.83 -32.87 -6.25
N ASN A 333 -8.83 -33.28 -5.45
CA ASN A 333 -10.01 -33.99 -5.92
C ASN A 333 -11.11 -33.02 -6.40
N MET A 334 -10.98 -32.52 -7.61
CA MET A 334 -11.96 -31.58 -8.19
C MET A 334 -13.37 -32.16 -8.30
N LYS A 335 -13.53 -33.49 -8.36
CA LYS A 335 -14.86 -34.14 -8.43
C LYS A 335 -15.60 -34.00 -7.08
N SER A 336 -14.91 -34.21 -5.97
CA SER A 336 -15.47 -34.01 -4.61
C SER A 336 -15.75 -32.53 -4.37
N LEU A 337 -14.86 -31.65 -4.83
CA LEU A 337 -15.01 -30.21 -4.72
C LEU A 337 -16.30 -29.70 -5.38
N VAL A 338 -16.60 -30.16 -6.62
CA VAL A 338 -17.81 -29.75 -7.36
C VAL A 338 -19.09 -30.24 -6.66
N LYS A 339 -19.02 -31.37 -5.95
CA LYS A 339 -20.14 -31.88 -5.13
C LYS A 339 -20.29 -31.16 -3.79
N GLY A 340 -19.32 -30.35 -3.39
CA GLY A 340 -19.29 -29.72 -2.06
C GLY A 340 -18.81 -30.65 -0.96
N GLU A 341 -18.27 -31.82 -1.30
CA GLU A 341 -17.76 -32.85 -0.40
C GLU A 341 -16.25 -32.73 -0.33
N VAL A 342 -15.73 -31.81 0.49
CA VAL A 342 -14.28 -31.58 0.61
C VAL A 342 -13.80 -31.93 2.00
N ALA A 343 -12.76 -32.76 2.07
CA ALA A 343 -12.04 -33.13 3.27
C ALA A 343 -10.57 -33.33 2.90
N PHE A 344 -9.66 -33.00 3.79
CA PHE A 344 -8.25 -33.26 3.58
C PHE A 344 -7.97 -34.76 3.39
N GLU A 345 -7.38 -35.13 2.26
CA GLU A 345 -7.06 -36.49 1.86
C GLU A 345 -5.56 -36.68 1.56
N ASN A 346 -5.14 -37.95 1.43
CA ASN A 346 -3.79 -38.26 0.97
C ASN A 346 -3.63 -37.81 -0.49
N GLY A 347 -2.63 -37.01 -0.75
CA GLY A 347 -2.37 -36.41 -2.06
C GLY A 347 -2.66 -34.92 -2.12
N ASP A 348 -3.35 -34.36 -1.13
CA ASP A 348 -3.57 -32.95 -0.99
C ASP A 348 -2.35 -32.21 -0.46
N PHE A 349 -2.24 -30.94 -0.82
CA PHE A 349 -1.17 -30.08 -0.33
C PHE A 349 -1.53 -29.52 1.04
N ARG A 350 -0.87 -30.03 2.08
CA ARG A 350 -1.12 -29.58 3.46
C ARG A 350 -0.73 -28.11 3.62
N GLY A 351 -1.60 -27.35 4.27
CA GLY A 351 -1.34 -25.96 4.66
C GLY A 351 -0.30 -25.80 5.78
N PRO A 352 0.23 -24.61 5.96
CA PRO A 352 -0.05 -23.43 5.14
C PRO A 352 0.59 -23.51 3.75
N VAL A 353 -0.13 -23.09 2.71
CA VAL A 353 0.37 -23.10 1.31
C VAL A 353 0.60 -21.68 0.81
N TYR A 354 1.54 -21.51 -0.13
CA TYR A 354 1.76 -20.23 -0.79
C TYR A 354 0.71 -20.02 -1.87
N VAL A 355 0.23 -18.80 -2.04
CA VAL A 355 -0.70 -18.39 -3.09
C VAL A 355 -0.18 -17.29 -3.99
N ALA A 356 1.00 -16.75 -3.66
CA ALA A 356 1.75 -15.85 -4.52
C ALA A 356 3.24 -15.98 -4.24
N VAL A 357 4.04 -15.91 -5.31
CA VAL A 357 5.51 -16.03 -5.27
C VAL A 357 6.10 -15.01 -6.23
N SER A 358 7.26 -14.43 -5.88
CA SER A 358 8.07 -13.62 -6.78
C SER A 358 9.42 -14.27 -7.05
N ALA A 359 9.93 -14.06 -8.26
CA ALA A 359 11.26 -14.44 -8.69
C ALA A 359 11.99 -13.25 -9.30
N GLU A 360 13.29 -13.06 -8.96
CA GLU A 360 14.15 -12.05 -9.53
C GLU A 360 15.50 -12.67 -9.88
N GLY A 361 16.05 -12.31 -11.03
CA GLY A 361 17.39 -12.76 -11.45
C GLY A 361 17.47 -13.05 -12.94
N LYS A 362 18.49 -13.82 -13.34
CA LYS A 362 18.77 -14.14 -14.74
C LYS A 362 18.77 -15.64 -14.98
N LEU A 363 17.96 -16.11 -15.93
CA LEU A 363 18.10 -17.46 -16.50
C LEU A 363 19.04 -17.46 -17.68
N ASN A 364 19.09 -16.38 -18.45
CA ASN A 364 20.12 -16.15 -19.47
C ASN A 364 21.19 -15.22 -18.89
N PRO A 365 22.45 -15.68 -18.69
CA PRO A 365 23.54 -14.86 -18.15
C PRO A 365 23.80 -13.58 -18.98
N GLU A 366 23.59 -13.65 -20.30
CA GLU A 366 23.79 -12.53 -21.23
C GLU A 366 22.67 -11.50 -21.20
N ALA A 367 21.59 -11.72 -20.44
CA ALA A 367 20.49 -10.76 -20.33
C ALA A 367 21.01 -9.41 -19.81
N PRO A 368 20.58 -8.28 -20.38
CA PRO A 368 21.09 -6.95 -20.03
C PRO A 368 20.72 -6.52 -18.59
N ARG A 369 19.70 -7.15 -18.02
CA ARG A 369 19.20 -6.86 -16.67
C ARG A 369 18.55 -8.09 -16.07
N ASP A 370 18.31 -8.05 -14.76
CA ASP A 370 17.53 -9.07 -14.07
C ASP A 370 16.05 -9.00 -14.50
N SER A 371 15.47 -10.17 -14.71
CA SER A 371 14.05 -10.33 -14.89
C SER A 371 13.36 -10.29 -13.52
N ARG A 372 12.12 -9.81 -13.50
CA ARG A 372 11.27 -9.80 -12.33
C ARG A 372 9.91 -10.39 -12.66
N ILE A 373 9.50 -11.41 -11.93
CA ILE A 373 8.24 -12.11 -12.15
C ILE A 373 7.50 -12.22 -10.83
N VAL A 374 6.22 -11.85 -10.85
CA VAL A 374 5.29 -12.11 -9.74
C VAL A 374 4.20 -13.02 -10.25
N VAL A 375 3.96 -14.13 -9.57
CA VAL A 375 2.94 -15.11 -9.93
C VAL A 375 1.92 -15.21 -8.81
N PHE A 376 0.64 -15.07 -9.16
CA PHE A 376 -0.51 -15.23 -8.26
C PHE A 376 -1.32 -16.46 -8.64
N GLY A 377 -1.85 -17.17 -7.65
CA GLY A 377 -2.67 -18.37 -7.82
C GLY A 377 -4.11 -18.10 -8.26
N THR A 378 -4.49 -16.85 -8.38
CA THR A 378 -5.79 -16.41 -8.90
C THR A 378 -5.70 -15.00 -9.43
N SER A 379 -6.47 -14.69 -10.46
CA SER A 379 -6.68 -13.31 -10.92
C SER A 379 -7.80 -12.62 -10.13
N ASN A 380 -8.72 -13.37 -9.51
CA ASN A 380 -9.95 -12.84 -8.91
C ASN A 380 -9.71 -11.79 -7.80
N PHE A 381 -8.58 -11.84 -7.08
CA PHE A 381 -8.27 -10.89 -6.02
C PHE A 381 -8.22 -9.42 -6.51
N ALA A 382 -7.89 -9.22 -7.80
CA ALA A 382 -7.78 -7.91 -8.41
C ALA A 382 -9.01 -7.50 -9.24
N SER A 383 -10.08 -8.32 -9.27
CA SER A 383 -11.34 -7.95 -9.91
C SER A 383 -12.02 -6.79 -9.17
N ASN A 384 -12.92 -6.08 -9.85
CA ASN A 384 -13.67 -4.96 -9.27
C ASN A 384 -14.42 -5.34 -7.99
N GLN A 385 -14.86 -6.60 -7.88
CA GLN A 385 -15.54 -7.13 -6.70
C GLN A 385 -14.61 -7.19 -5.48
N PHE A 386 -13.36 -7.60 -5.68
CA PHE A 386 -12.47 -7.93 -4.57
C PHE A 386 -11.27 -6.99 -4.40
N ILE A 387 -10.97 -6.16 -5.40
CA ILE A 387 -9.77 -5.31 -5.37
C ILE A 387 -9.77 -4.31 -4.20
N ARG A 388 -10.94 -3.89 -3.73
CA ARG A 388 -11.06 -2.96 -2.59
C ARG A 388 -11.07 -3.66 -1.23
N PHE A 389 -11.00 -4.98 -1.21
CA PHE A 389 -10.96 -5.74 0.03
C PHE A 389 -9.56 -5.66 0.68
N GLY A 390 -9.52 -5.19 1.91
CA GLY A 390 -8.30 -5.19 2.73
C GLY A 390 -7.08 -4.59 2.03
N ASN A 391 -6.09 -5.45 1.73
CA ASN A 391 -4.85 -5.06 1.05
C ASN A 391 -4.83 -5.38 -0.45
N ASN A 392 -5.91 -5.90 -1.05
CA ASN A 392 -5.85 -6.40 -2.42
C ASN A 392 -5.38 -5.33 -3.43
N LEU A 393 -5.87 -4.09 -3.29
CA LEU A 393 -5.46 -2.98 -4.15
C LEU A 393 -3.98 -2.65 -3.98
N ASP A 394 -3.52 -2.57 -2.73
CA ASP A 394 -2.13 -2.25 -2.44
C ASP A 394 -1.20 -3.37 -2.89
N LEU A 395 -1.60 -4.61 -2.69
CA LEU A 395 -0.88 -5.78 -3.17
C LEU A 395 -0.72 -5.78 -4.69
N PHE A 396 -1.82 -5.54 -5.43
CA PHE A 396 -1.80 -5.44 -6.89
C PHE A 396 -0.88 -4.32 -7.37
N ALA A 397 -1.04 -3.12 -6.82
CA ALA A 397 -0.25 -1.96 -7.20
C ALA A 397 1.22 -2.11 -6.82
N ASN A 398 1.52 -2.66 -5.64
CA ASN A 398 2.88 -2.94 -5.19
C ASN A 398 3.57 -4.00 -6.06
N ALA A 399 2.83 -5.05 -6.47
CA ALA A 399 3.35 -6.09 -7.35
C ALA A 399 3.77 -5.49 -8.70
N VAL A 400 2.92 -4.66 -9.32
CA VAL A 400 3.25 -3.98 -10.58
C VAL A 400 4.44 -3.04 -10.39
N SER A 401 4.45 -2.22 -9.32
CA SER A 401 5.55 -1.30 -9.02
C SER A 401 6.88 -2.02 -8.84
N TRP A 402 6.87 -3.16 -8.15
CA TRP A 402 8.06 -3.99 -7.98
C TRP A 402 8.52 -4.60 -9.31
N VAL A 403 7.60 -5.11 -10.10
CA VAL A 403 7.90 -5.68 -11.42
C VAL A 403 8.56 -4.64 -12.32
N VAL A 404 8.06 -3.41 -12.38
CA VAL A 404 8.68 -2.35 -13.21
C VAL A 404 9.92 -1.72 -12.59
N ASN A 405 10.35 -2.17 -11.41
CA ASN A 405 11.48 -1.62 -10.65
C ASN A 405 11.28 -0.17 -10.19
N ASP A 406 10.06 0.14 -9.79
CA ASP A 406 9.69 1.46 -9.26
C ASP A 406 9.27 1.33 -7.80
N GLU A 407 10.20 0.86 -6.98
CA GLU A 407 9.95 0.58 -5.56
C GLU A 407 9.68 1.84 -4.73
N SER A 408 9.94 3.03 -5.28
CA SER A 408 9.59 4.30 -4.64
C SER A 408 8.09 4.49 -4.47
N LEU A 409 7.27 3.76 -5.25
CA LEU A 409 5.81 3.77 -5.16
C LEU A 409 5.25 2.70 -4.23
N ILE A 410 6.07 1.75 -3.81
CA ILE A 410 5.66 0.71 -2.87
C ILE A 410 5.55 1.33 -1.48
N SER A 411 4.34 1.70 -1.09
CA SER A 411 4.11 2.27 0.24
C SER A 411 2.66 2.10 0.71
N ILE A 412 2.49 2.27 2.01
CA ILE A 412 1.19 2.19 2.66
C ILE A 412 0.35 3.38 2.20
N ARG A 413 -0.73 3.14 1.48
CA ARG A 413 -1.79 4.13 1.30
C ARG A 413 -2.47 4.32 2.65
N THR A 414 -2.43 5.54 3.17
CA THR A 414 -3.30 5.89 4.30
C THR A 414 -4.74 5.82 3.82
N ASN A 415 -5.56 4.97 4.44
CA ASN A 415 -6.99 4.97 4.19
C ASN A 415 -7.58 6.29 4.67
N ALA A 416 -7.73 7.25 3.77
CA ALA A 416 -8.52 8.45 4.00
C ALA A 416 -10.02 8.16 4.22
N ASP A 417 -10.46 6.94 3.90
CA ASP A 417 -11.87 6.52 4.02
C ASP A 417 -12.28 5.96 5.39
N ALA A 418 -11.40 5.99 6.37
CA ALA A 418 -11.80 5.62 7.72
C ALA A 418 -12.19 6.86 8.54
N GLY A 419 -13.27 7.51 8.17
CA GLY A 419 -14.15 8.23 9.10
C GLY A 419 -14.75 7.22 10.09
N GLY A 420 -13.92 6.37 10.66
CA GLY A 420 -14.29 5.33 11.58
C GLY A 420 -14.45 5.91 12.97
N LEU A 421 -15.62 5.74 13.57
CA LEU A 421 -15.82 5.72 15.00
C LEU A 421 -14.59 5.08 15.67
N ILE A 422 -14.06 5.72 16.68
CA ILE A 422 -12.95 5.16 17.48
C ILE A 422 -13.42 3.83 18.06
N GLN A 423 -13.12 2.73 17.41
CA GLN A 423 -13.35 1.40 17.95
C GLN A 423 -12.17 1.07 18.87
N LEU A 424 -12.37 1.36 20.14
CA LEU A 424 -11.48 0.86 21.17
C LEU A 424 -11.61 -0.66 21.25
N SER A 425 -10.49 -1.37 21.20
CA SER A 425 -10.51 -2.80 21.54
C SER A 425 -10.96 -2.95 23.00
N GLN A 426 -11.56 -4.07 23.34
CA GLN A 426 -12.05 -4.30 24.71
C GLN A 426 -10.93 -4.11 25.76
N SER A 427 -9.70 -4.51 25.45
CA SER A 427 -8.52 -4.28 26.31
C SER A 427 -8.15 -2.79 26.44
N GLN A 428 -8.21 -2.03 25.34
CA GLN A 428 -7.93 -0.57 25.37
C GLN A 428 -9.00 0.18 26.15
N GLY A 429 -10.27 -0.15 26.00
CA GLY A 429 -11.37 0.41 26.78
C GLY A 429 -11.20 0.14 28.27
N THR A 430 -10.82 -1.08 28.64
CA THR A 430 -10.54 -1.48 30.03
C THR A 430 -9.36 -0.70 30.61
N ILE A 431 -8.27 -0.54 29.88
CA ILE A 431 -7.09 0.20 30.34
C ILE A 431 -7.44 1.68 30.56
N ILE A 432 -8.15 2.31 29.62
CA ILE A 432 -8.57 3.71 29.75
C ILE A 432 -9.49 3.87 30.96
N PHE A 433 -10.45 2.97 31.14
CA PHE A 433 -11.33 2.97 32.31
C PHE A 433 -10.54 2.90 33.62
N PHE A 434 -9.62 1.96 33.76
CA PHE A 434 -8.80 1.85 35.00
C PHE A 434 -7.93 3.08 35.25
N ILE A 435 -7.33 3.66 34.22
CA ILE A 435 -6.51 4.88 34.35
C ILE A 435 -7.37 6.06 34.83
N THR A 436 -8.52 6.29 34.18
CA THR A 436 -9.34 7.49 34.40
C THR A 436 -10.22 7.37 35.63
N VAL A 437 -10.82 6.20 35.88
CA VAL A 437 -11.83 6.02 36.95
C VAL A 437 -11.23 5.50 38.24
N VAL A 438 -10.09 4.79 38.19
CA VAL A 438 -9.48 4.18 39.38
C VAL A 438 -8.17 4.89 39.75
N ILE A 439 -7.19 4.92 38.87
CA ILE A 439 -5.83 5.35 39.16
C ILE A 439 -5.77 6.87 39.40
N ALA A 440 -6.36 7.68 38.57
CA ALA A 440 -6.30 9.13 38.70
C ALA A 440 -7.01 9.64 39.97
N PRO A 441 -8.24 9.18 40.34
CA PRO A 441 -8.86 9.55 41.61
C PRO A 441 -8.10 9.03 42.80
N LEU A 442 -7.51 7.82 42.74
CA LEU A 442 -6.71 7.25 43.84
C LEU A 442 -5.45 8.07 44.11
N LEU A 443 -4.75 8.50 43.07
CA LEU A 443 -3.58 9.36 43.17
C LEU A 443 -3.92 10.72 43.79
N THR A 444 -5.04 11.32 43.41
CA THR A 444 -5.50 12.59 44.00
C THR A 444 -5.90 12.43 45.46
N LEU A 445 -6.52 11.31 45.83
CA LEU A 445 -6.88 10.99 47.23
C LEU A 445 -5.63 10.77 48.09
N ILE A 446 -4.66 9.99 47.59
CA ILE A 446 -3.37 9.75 48.27
C ILE A 446 -2.62 11.08 48.48
N ALA A 447 -2.55 11.92 47.44
CA ALA A 447 -1.92 13.23 47.55
C ALA A 447 -2.64 14.11 48.58
N GLY A 448 -3.97 14.12 48.59
CA GLY A 448 -4.78 14.84 49.56
C GLY A 448 -4.53 14.37 51.01
N ILE A 449 -4.50 13.06 51.25
CA ILE A 449 -4.19 12.47 52.57
C ILE A 449 -2.75 12.79 52.99
N ALA A 450 -1.80 12.68 52.07
CA ALA A 450 -0.40 12.99 52.36
C ALA A 450 -0.23 14.46 52.80
N ILE A 451 -0.86 15.39 52.06
CA ILE A 451 -0.84 16.81 52.41
C ILE A 451 -1.53 17.05 53.78
N TRP A 452 -2.66 16.39 54.04
CA TRP A 452 -3.39 16.51 55.32
C TRP A 452 -2.55 16.01 56.49
N VAL A 453 -1.89 14.83 56.36
CA VAL A 453 -1.00 14.26 57.38
C VAL A 453 0.22 15.16 57.63
N LEU A 454 0.82 15.71 56.60
CA LEU A 454 1.96 16.63 56.69
C LEU A 454 1.55 17.92 57.41
N ARG A 455 0.37 18.48 57.12
CA ARG A 455 -0.13 19.70 57.79
C ARG A 455 -0.53 19.46 59.23
N ARG A 456 -0.89 18.25 59.65
CA ARG A 456 -1.26 17.90 61.00
C ARG A 456 -0.04 17.71 61.92
N LYS A 457 1.15 17.51 61.36
CA LYS A 457 2.43 17.35 62.05
C LYS A 457 3.21 18.65 62.17
N LEU A 458 2.74 19.74 61.59
CA LEU A 458 3.21 21.13 61.72
C LEU A 458 2.34 21.89 62.69
#